data_fc080f851d9d383d4476295063994bd4
#
_entry.id   fc080f851d9d383d4476295063994bd4
#
_cell.length_a   1.000
_cell.length_b   1.000
_cell.length_c   1.000
_cell.angle_alpha   90.00
_cell.angle_beta   90.00
_cell.angle_gamma   90.00
#
_symmetry.space_group_name_H-M   'P 1'
#
loop_
_entity.id
_entity.type
_entity.pdbx_description
1 polymer ?
#
loop_
_entity_poly.entity_id
_entity_poly.type
_entity_poly.pdbx_seq_one_letter_code
_entity_poly.pdbx_strand_id
1 'polypeptide(L)'
;MESKKYVIPFCILAENRKEPFGSDLESAAIFAISELEREKGGGYIKKQPEEKTMFITKIGYPLWIIPWSEYVLVFDGLSKAKSNVSYVMMPEVKPLIEESKRSQKTRETYSSFLGDHTADFQDMSATKALSVDGLMANPEFLKAFDSSRRLASSSEDAYGNVALLSPFIDESAISNEITEIESLCLHLQNDLEDLNRCMRFLNKTTRHYSIELQEMMKAAKESFNLKIEAEKERVAPEIEELNDEYTVRITGLTKHYESQRIPIRREMVRLEKDIEYTRGRFERYKLEARRQAEDDKPAVEKKWKEKASEERKRQEQLEDQLKQAREGLKSLEERRSLETIKLKDELEARVKDATKTVVELESSRDARLLSLKHEKEQMENETTQITSQIGKGVKLLENDLAQFPKLGVHRELGYNENALFYIPFYLICYKAEQAKRYFVLPPSVAAAIGFSTKLKGVLRRARIKKLLRPRFEAFSQLADAIQALISQNPAFESEVKELGAKLNLLNSGSASAEIKKGLGYLKKEGWFSEKEYEAINQKVP
;
A
#
# COMPACT_ATOMS: atom_id res chain seq x y z
N MET A 1 3.84 18.26 46.23
CA MET A 1 4.42 19.53 45.72
C MET A 1 3.32 20.24 44.96
N GLU A 2 3.17 21.55 45.13
CA GLU A 2 2.20 22.29 44.33
C GLU A 2 2.73 22.36 42.88
N SER A 3 1.90 21.94 41.92
CA SER A 3 2.28 21.95 40.52
C SER A 3 2.57 23.38 40.05
N LYS A 4 3.63 23.55 39.27
CA LYS A 4 4.04 24.85 38.74
C LYS A 4 2.94 25.42 37.84
N LYS A 5 2.62 26.71 38.03
CA LYS A 5 1.54 27.38 37.29
C LYS A 5 2.13 28.33 36.24
N TYR A 6 1.61 28.29 35.04
CA TYR A 6 1.97 29.18 33.94
C TYR A 6 0.71 29.87 33.40
N VAL A 7 0.82 31.14 33.07
CA VAL A 7 -0.30 31.91 32.48
C VAL A 7 0.21 32.64 31.26
N ILE A 8 -0.51 32.61 30.16
CA ILE A 8 -0.22 33.42 28.96
C ILE A 8 -0.86 34.81 29.07
N PRO A 9 -0.33 35.83 28.39
CA PRO A 9 -1.00 37.11 28.29
C PRO A 9 -2.33 36.97 27.51
N PHE A 10 -3.39 37.63 27.97
CA PHE A 10 -4.66 37.68 27.26
C PHE A 10 -4.51 38.35 25.89
N CYS A 11 -3.80 39.48 25.85
CA CYS A 11 -3.64 40.26 24.65
C CYS A 11 -2.18 40.31 24.20
N ILE A 12 -1.94 40.08 22.89
CA ILE A 12 -0.66 40.33 22.21
C ILE A 12 -0.84 41.44 21.16
N LEU A 13 0.24 42.06 20.75
CA LEU A 13 0.22 43.09 19.72
C LEU A 13 0.24 42.49 18.32
N ALA A 14 -0.55 43.04 17.42
CA ALA A 14 -0.39 42.79 16.00
C ALA A 14 0.84 43.50 15.46
N GLU A 15 1.45 42.99 14.38
CA GLU A 15 2.63 43.58 13.74
C GLU A 15 2.44 45.07 13.31
N ASN A 16 1.19 45.43 12.99
CA ASN A 16 0.83 46.80 12.60
C ASN A 16 0.63 47.77 13.77
N ARG A 17 0.73 47.28 15.03
CA ARG A 17 0.57 48.10 16.22
C ARG A 17 1.92 48.44 16.84
N LYS A 18 2.23 49.73 16.92
CA LYS A 18 3.52 50.26 17.43
C LYS A 18 3.49 50.63 18.91
N GLU A 19 2.30 50.91 19.44
CA GLU A 19 2.12 51.30 20.85
C GLU A 19 1.78 50.12 21.74
N PRO A 20 2.31 50.04 22.95
CA PRO A 20 2.02 48.99 23.89
C PRO A 20 0.52 48.98 24.27
N PHE A 21 -0.05 47.78 24.43
CA PHE A 21 -1.43 47.58 24.88
C PHE A 21 -1.38 47.25 26.36
N GLY A 22 -1.39 48.27 27.20
CA GLY A 22 -1.32 48.13 28.65
C GLY A 22 -2.64 47.68 29.26
N SER A 23 -2.67 47.43 30.57
CA SER A 23 -3.84 46.96 31.33
C SER A 23 -5.04 47.92 31.24
N ASP A 24 -4.78 49.25 31.17
CA ASP A 24 -5.81 50.25 30.98
C ASP A 24 -6.50 50.19 29.63
N LEU A 25 -5.74 49.92 28.54
CA LEU A 25 -6.28 49.75 27.21
C LEU A 25 -7.03 48.39 27.08
N GLU A 26 -6.51 47.33 27.70
CA GLU A 26 -7.15 46.04 27.74
C GLU A 26 -8.50 46.13 28.45
N SER A 27 -8.52 46.67 29.66
CA SER A 27 -9.73 46.89 30.46
C SER A 27 -10.79 47.75 29.74
N ALA A 28 -10.35 48.84 29.09
CA ALA A 28 -11.23 49.72 28.33
C ALA A 28 -11.82 49.02 27.08
N ALA A 29 -11.00 48.24 26.34
CA ALA A 29 -11.48 47.48 25.19
C ALA A 29 -12.49 46.41 25.55
N ILE A 30 -12.23 45.68 26.63
CA ILE A 30 -13.14 44.65 27.16
C ILE A 30 -14.45 45.28 27.64
N PHE A 31 -14.37 46.37 28.39
CA PHE A 31 -15.57 47.11 28.85
C PHE A 31 -16.38 47.64 27.64
N ALA A 32 -15.74 48.20 26.67
CA ALA A 32 -16.41 48.70 25.46
C ALA A 32 -17.09 47.56 24.66
N ILE A 33 -16.43 46.41 24.54
CA ILE A 33 -17.01 45.21 23.87
C ILE A 33 -18.22 44.70 24.71
N SER A 34 -18.10 44.64 26.04
CA SER A 34 -19.20 44.20 26.88
C SER A 34 -20.43 45.09 26.72
N GLU A 35 -20.28 46.42 26.69
CA GLU A 35 -21.39 47.34 26.48
C GLU A 35 -21.98 47.27 25.03
N LEU A 36 -21.21 46.84 24.06
CA LEU A 36 -21.70 46.61 22.69
C LEU A 36 -22.46 45.29 22.56
N GLU A 37 -22.06 44.27 23.29
CA GLU A 37 -22.73 42.95 23.32
C GLU A 37 -23.97 42.91 24.20
N ARG A 38 -24.08 43.84 25.14
CA ARG A 38 -25.23 43.94 26.07
C ARG A 38 -26.51 44.24 25.28
N GLU A 39 -27.57 43.48 25.56
CA GLU A 39 -28.92 43.74 25.03
C GLU A 39 -29.51 44.96 25.70
N LYS A 40 -29.82 46.00 24.90
CA LYS A 40 -30.27 47.32 25.40
C LYS A 40 -31.78 47.39 25.64
N GLY A 41 -32.47 46.27 25.52
CA GLY A 41 -33.93 46.26 25.59
C GLY A 41 -34.59 46.94 24.38
N GLY A 42 -35.87 46.77 24.25
CA GLY A 42 -36.66 47.36 23.15
C GLY A 42 -36.97 46.37 22.02
N GLY A 43 -38.00 46.65 21.30
CA GLY A 43 -38.50 45.88 20.15
C GLY A 43 -39.96 46.21 19.98
N TYR A 44 -40.41 46.50 18.77
CA TYR A 44 -41.80 46.86 18.46
C TYR A 44 -42.78 45.68 18.64
N ILE A 45 -42.26 44.43 18.62
CA ILE A 45 -43.12 43.21 18.63
C ILE A 45 -42.90 42.36 19.89
N LYS A 46 -41.64 42.28 20.44
CA LYS A 46 -41.35 41.70 21.75
C LYS A 46 -40.44 42.64 22.51
N LYS A 47 -40.93 43.20 23.63
CA LYS A 47 -40.09 43.94 24.59
C LYS A 47 -39.10 42.96 25.21
N GLN A 48 -37.84 42.95 24.73
CA GLN A 48 -36.77 42.27 25.45
C GLN A 48 -36.35 43.12 26.64
N PRO A 49 -36.17 42.54 27.83
CA PRO A 49 -35.71 43.27 29.01
C PRO A 49 -34.27 43.76 28.80
N GLU A 50 -33.97 44.96 29.34
CA GLU A 50 -32.62 45.49 29.32
C GLU A 50 -31.69 44.67 30.22
N GLU A 51 -30.58 44.21 29.65
CA GLU A 51 -29.53 43.52 30.41
C GLU A 51 -28.68 44.51 31.22
N LYS A 52 -28.28 44.07 32.43
CA LYS A 52 -27.28 44.77 33.28
C LYS A 52 -26.03 43.92 33.35
N THR A 53 -24.85 44.50 33.16
CA THR A 53 -23.58 43.82 33.38
C THR A 53 -23.38 43.58 34.88
N MET A 54 -23.30 42.34 35.31
CA MET A 54 -23.12 41.95 36.71
C MET A 54 -21.66 41.95 37.13
N PHE A 55 -20.82 41.34 36.28
CA PHE A 55 -19.39 41.35 36.47
C PHE A 55 -18.66 41.14 35.12
N ILE A 56 -17.42 41.59 35.07
CA ILE A 56 -16.42 41.29 34.04
C ILE A 56 -15.20 40.76 34.76
N THR A 57 -14.82 39.53 34.52
CA THR A 57 -13.67 38.91 35.18
C THR A 57 -12.77 38.18 34.19
N LYS A 58 -11.48 38.15 34.46
CA LYS A 58 -10.52 37.36 33.70
C LYS A 58 -10.38 36.01 34.39
N ILE A 59 -10.79 34.94 33.71
CA ILE A 59 -10.68 33.55 34.20
C ILE A 59 -9.54 32.84 33.49
N GLY A 60 -8.83 31.97 34.21
CA GLY A 60 -7.80 31.10 33.64
C GLY A 60 -8.35 29.70 33.42
N TYR A 61 -8.40 29.26 32.16
CA TYR A 61 -8.78 27.90 31.80
C TYR A 61 -7.62 26.96 32.05
N PRO A 62 -7.75 25.91 32.90
CA PRO A 62 -6.66 25.05 33.28
C PRO A 62 -6.36 24.00 32.19
N LEU A 63 -5.12 23.85 31.83
CA LEU A 63 -4.58 22.74 31.04
C LEU A 63 -3.46 22.07 31.83
N TRP A 64 -3.44 20.77 31.86
CA TRP A 64 -2.31 20.04 32.36
C TRP A 64 -1.25 19.86 31.24
N ILE A 65 0.01 20.11 31.56
CA ILE A 65 1.16 19.91 30.72
C ILE A 65 1.97 18.77 31.32
N ILE A 66 2.08 17.66 30.60
CA ILE A 66 2.75 16.48 31.10
C ILE A 66 3.90 16.10 30.17
N PRO A 67 5.15 16.09 30.65
CA PRO A 67 6.28 15.60 29.88
C PRO A 67 6.12 14.12 29.56
N TRP A 68 6.27 13.77 28.27
CA TRP A 68 6.19 12.40 27.79
C TRP A 68 7.24 12.18 26.71
N SER A 69 8.30 11.44 27.05
CA SER A 69 9.47 11.25 26.16
C SER A 69 10.03 12.60 25.66
N GLU A 70 10.10 12.81 24.35
CA GLU A 70 10.55 14.07 23.72
C GLU A 70 9.39 15.07 23.51
N TYR A 71 8.20 14.74 23.97
CA TYR A 71 6.99 15.52 23.75
C TYR A 71 6.41 15.99 25.08
N VAL A 72 5.44 16.89 24.95
CA VAL A 72 4.57 17.33 26.02
C VAL A 72 3.15 17.03 25.61
N LEU A 73 2.45 16.21 26.38
CA LEU A 73 1.02 15.99 26.23
C LEU A 73 0.25 17.09 26.95
N VAL A 74 -0.85 17.52 26.34
CA VAL A 74 -1.72 18.56 26.90
C VAL A 74 -3.07 17.94 27.23
N PHE A 75 -3.48 18.06 28.50
CA PHE A 75 -4.77 17.57 28.94
C PHE A 75 -5.68 18.74 29.33
N ASP A 76 -6.94 18.66 28.97
CA ASP A 76 -8.00 19.58 29.36
C ASP A 76 -8.33 19.41 30.83
N GLY A 77 -7.97 20.38 31.63
CA GLY A 77 -8.24 20.33 33.08
C GLY A 77 -9.75 20.30 33.47
N LEU A 78 -10.63 20.72 32.56
CA LEU A 78 -12.09 20.66 32.78
C LEU A 78 -12.75 19.39 32.20
N SER A 79 -11.92 18.43 31.69
CA SER A 79 -12.37 17.11 31.26
C SER A 79 -13.41 17.08 30.14
N LYS A 80 -13.36 18.05 29.22
CA LYS A 80 -14.29 18.12 28.09
C LYS A 80 -13.71 17.53 26.81
N ALA A 81 -12.38 17.51 26.70
CA ALA A 81 -11.70 16.90 25.58
C ALA A 81 -11.68 15.37 25.69
N LYS A 82 -11.69 14.70 24.56
CA LYS A 82 -11.50 13.26 24.45
C LYS A 82 -10.82 12.98 23.12
N SER A 83 -9.76 12.21 23.17
CA SER A 83 -9.03 11.80 21.97
C SER A 83 -9.00 10.29 21.84
N ASN A 84 -9.13 9.80 20.58
CA ASN A 84 -9.07 8.38 20.28
C ASN A 84 -7.80 8.08 19.47
N VAL A 85 -7.01 7.13 19.94
CA VAL A 85 -5.84 6.60 19.24
C VAL A 85 -6.24 5.26 18.63
N SER A 86 -6.50 5.26 17.33
CA SER A 86 -6.84 4.04 16.60
C SER A 86 -5.59 3.26 16.24
N TYR A 87 -5.64 1.93 16.36
CA TYR A 87 -4.54 1.04 16.01
C TYR A 87 -5.05 -0.28 15.44
N VAL A 88 -4.22 -0.93 14.63
CA VAL A 88 -4.52 -2.22 14.04
C VAL A 88 -4.22 -3.34 15.03
N MET A 89 -5.12 -4.32 15.11
CA MET A 89 -4.87 -5.53 15.89
C MET A 89 -4.06 -6.53 15.05
N MET A 90 -2.88 -6.90 15.55
CA MET A 90 -2.07 -7.94 14.94
C MET A 90 -2.48 -9.32 15.46
N PRO A 91 -2.36 -10.39 14.63
CA PRO A 91 -2.42 -11.75 15.11
C PRO A 91 -1.32 -12.00 16.17
N GLU A 92 -1.57 -12.93 17.10
CA GLU A 92 -0.55 -13.31 18.08
C GLU A 92 0.65 -13.97 17.41
N VAL A 93 1.78 -13.26 17.39
CA VAL A 93 3.02 -13.70 16.71
C VAL A 93 3.85 -14.66 17.55
N LYS A 94 3.76 -14.59 18.88
CA LYS A 94 4.57 -15.43 19.78
C LYS A 94 4.34 -16.93 19.61
N PRO A 95 3.10 -17.44 19.55
CA PRO A 95 2.84 -18.85 19.27
C PRO A 95 3.44 -19.28 17.93
N LEU A 96 3.30 -18.47 16.89
CA LEU A 96 3.85 -18.74 15.56
C LEU A 96 5.39 -18.85 15.60
N ILE A 97 6.08 -17.96 16.31
CA ILE A 97 7.55 -18.02 16.47
C ILE A 97 7.98 -19.29 17.20
N GLU A 98 7.25 -19.70 18.23
CA GLU A 98 7.57 -20.94 18.97
C GLU A 98 7.33 -22.17 18.12
N GLU A 99 6.25 -22.22 17.38
CA GLU A 99 5.92 -23.31 16.47
C GLU A 99 6.93 -23.39 15.32
N SER A 100 7.29 -22.26 14.73
CA SER A 100 8.32 -22.20 13.70
C SER A 100 9.68 -22.73 14.18
N LYS A 101 10.07 -22.47 15.44
CA LYS A 101 11.29 -23.02 16.05
C LYS A 101 11.22 -24.55 16.25
N ARG A 102 10.05 -25.08 16.51
CA ARG A 102 9.84 -26.54 16.64
C ARG A 102 9.88 -27.22 15.28
N SER A 103 9.25 -26.60 14.29
CA SER A 103 9.10 -27.13 12.94
C SER A 103 10.41 -27.09 12.13
N GLN A 104 11.37 -26.26 12.48
CA GLN A 104 12.66 -26.15 11.78
C GLN A 104 13.57 -27.38 11.92
N LYS A 105 13.15 -28.43 12.67
CA LYS A 105 13.99 -29.60 12.93
C LYS A 105 14.17 -30.49 11.70
N THR A 106 13.15 -30.61 10.88
CA THR A 106 13.20 -31.32 9.60
C THR A 106 12.55 -30.48 8.50
N ARG A 107 12.96 -30.73 7.28
CA ARG A 107 12.44 -30.04 6.11
C ARG A 107 10.95 -30.26 5.92
N GLU A 108 10.50 -31.52 6.13
CA GLU A 108 9.10 -31.92 5.99
C GLU A 108 8.20 -31.20 7.00
N THR A 109 8.64 -31.12 8.28
CA THR A 109 7.87 -30.42 9.32
C THR A 109 7.85 -28.91 9.07
N TYR A 110 8.94 -28.36 8.51
CA TYR A 110 8.99 -26.96 8.15
C TYR A 110 8.11 -26.62 6.94
N SER A 111 8.10 -27.47 5.93
CA SER A 111 7.20 -27.29 4.76
C SER A 111 5.72 -27.37 5.17
N SER A 112 5.34 -28.32 6.04
CA SER A 112 3.99 -28.39 6.58
C SER A 112 3.60 -27.13 7.34
N PHE A 113 4.48 -26.67 8.23
CA PHE A 113 4.31 -25.41 8.97
C PHE A 113 4.06 -24.22 8.04
N LEU A 114 4.85 -24.06 6.98
CA LEU A 114 4.63 -22.98 6.01
C LEU A 114 3.26 -23.06 5.36
N GLY A 115 2.85 -24.26 4.92
CA GLY A 115 1.54 -24.49 4.31
C GLY A 115 0.38 -24.12 5.24
N ASP A 116 0.47 -24.52 6.52
CA ASP A 116 -0.57 -24.31 7.52
C ASP A 116 -0.75 -22.80 7.87
N HIS A 117 0.33 -22.00 7.77
CA HIS A 117 0.35 -20.59 8.19
C HIS A 117 0.28 -19.56 7.05
N THR A 118 0.06 -19.98 5.81
CA THR A 118 -0.03 -19.07 4.66
C THR A 118 -1.19 -18.07 4.75
N ALA A 119 -2.21 -18.36 5.56
CA ALA A 119 -3.41 -17.53 5.69
C ALA A 119 -3.46 -16.64 6.94
N ASP A 120 -2.58 -16.84 7.92
CA ASP A 120 -2.67 -16.21 9.26
C ASP A 120 -2.61 -14.68 9.23
N PHE A 121 -1.94 -14.11 8.25
CA PHE A 121 -1.76 -12.67 8.09
C PHE A 121 -2.52 -12.08 6.90
N GLN A 122 -3.52 -12.79 6.36
CA GLN A 122 -4.27 -12.30 5.20
C GLN A 122 -5.22 -11.15 5.56
N ASP A 123 -5.87 -11.22 6.72
CA ASP A 123 -6.83 -10.22 7.18
C ASP A 123 -6.32 -9.51 8.43
N MET A 124 -5.74 -8.32 8.23
CA MET A 124 -5.29 -7.40 9.29
C MET A 124 -6.14 -6.12 9.28
N SER A 125 -7.43 -6.24 9.01
CA SER A 125 -8.35 -5.10 8.93
C SER A 125 -8.95 -4.70 10.27
N ALA A 126 -8.87 -5.57 11.30
CA ALA A 126 -9.43 -5.30 12.60
C ALA A 126 -8.70 -4.16 13.32
N THR A 127 -9.45 -3.11 13.69
CA THR A 127 -8.93 -1.95 14.40
C THR A 127 -9.56 -1.82 15.78
N LYS A 128 -8.78 -1.34 16.73
CA LYS A 128 -9.25 -0.87 18.04
C LYS A 128 -8.91 0.59 18.22
N ALA A 129 -9.56 1.23 19.20
CA ALA A 129 -9.24 2.58 19.60
C ALA A 129 -9.02 2.62 21.12
N LEU A 130 -7.90 3.20 21.54
CA LEU A 130 -7.69 3.64 22.89
C LEU A 130 -8.34 5.01 23.03
N SER A 131 -9.26 5.14 23.97
CA SER A 131 -9.92 6.40 24.27
C SER A 131 -9.25 7.05 25.46
N VAL A 132 -8.68 8.23 25.28
CA VAL A 132 -7.92 8.97 26.30
C VAL A 132 -8.73 10.18 26.70
N ASP A 133 -9.20 10.20 27.95
CA ASP A 133 -10.03 11.28 28.48
C ASP A 133 -9.15 12.50 28.85
N GLY A 134 -9.60 13.66 28.47
CA GLY A 134 -8.88 14.92 28.68
C GLY A 134 -7.79 15.23 27.65
N LEU A 135 -7.31 14.27 26.87
CA LEU A 135 -6.21 14.52 25.94
C LEU A 135 -6.61 15.44 24.78
N MET A 136 -5.88 16.52 24.60
CA MET A 136 -6.08 17.54 23.55
C MET A 136 -5.13 17.31 22.39
N ALA A 137 -5.42 16.32 21.55
CA ALA A 137 -4.57 15.96 20.39
C ALA A 137 -5.01 16.62 19.07
N ASN A 138 -5.92 17.61 19.09
CA ASN A 138 -6.31 18.33 17.89
C ASN A 138 -5.11 19.14 17.34
N PRO A 139 -4.69 18.96 16.08
CA PRO A 139 -3.51 19.62 15.52
C PRO A 139 -3.58 21.16 15.54
N GLU A 140 -4.77 21.73 15.32
CA GLU A 140 -4.96 23.19 15.35
C GLU A 140 -4.80 23.74 16.77
N PHE A 141 -5.34 23.02 17.75
CA PHE A 141 -5.15 23.36 19.15
C PHE A 141 -3.68 23.24 19.57
N LEU A 142 -3.01 22.13 19.24
CA LEU A 142 -1.60 21.91 19.58
C LEU A 142 -0.70 23.00 18.96
N LYS A 143 -0.99 23.43 17.75
CA LYS A 143 -0.29 24.55 17.10
C LYS A 143 -0.51 25.87 17.82
N ALA A 144 -1.77 26.15 18.24
CA ALA A 144 -2.12 27.35 18.99
C ALA A 144 -1.44 27.35 20.38
N PHE A 145 -1.43 26.21 21.05
CA PHE A 145 -0.75 26.00 22.33
C PHE A 145 0.75 26.19 22.19
N ASP A 146 1.41 25.54 21.23
CA ASP A 146 2.84 25.63 21.00
C ASP A 146 3.31 27.08 20.77
N SER A 147 2.56 27.80 19.95
CA SER A 147 2.83 29.23 19.70
C SER A 147 2.63 30.12 20.94
N SER A 148 1.71 29.73 21.83
CA SER A 148 1.33 30.52 23.00
C SER A 148 2.19 30.24 24.23
N ARG A 149 2.66 29.00 24.44
CA ARG A 149 3.43 28.59 25.63
C ARG A 149 4.75 29.36 25.79
N ARG A 150 5.34 29.86 24.68
CA ARG A 150 6.55 30.68 24.69
C ARG A 150 6.35 32.06 25.33
N LEU A 151 5.10 32.49 25.43
CA LEU A 151 4.70 33.75 26.04
C LEU A 151 4.27 33.59 27.50
N ALA A 152 4.28 32.37 28.02
CA ALA A 152 3.81 32.05 29.35
C ALA A 152 4.79 32.56 30.42
N SER A 153 4.23 33.06 31.51
CA SER A 153 4.94 33.48 32.72
C SER A 153 4.47 32.65 33.94
N SER A 154 5.44 32.33 34.80
CA SER A 154 5.16 31.68 36.10
C SER A 154 5.25 32.64 37.30
N SER A 155 5.39 33.96 37.05
CA SER A 155 5.44 34.95 38.16
C SER A 155 4.07 35.17 38.80
N GLU A 156 4.03 35.39 40.09
CA GLU A 156 2.78 35.69 40.83
C GLU A 156 2.07 36.93 40.27
N ASP A 157 2.81 37.92 39.80
CA ASP A 157 2.26 39.10 39.13
C ASP A 157 1.49 38.78 37.85
N ALA A 158 1.86 37.72 37.14
CA ALA A 158 1.22 37.33 35.89
C ALA A 158 -0.21 36.79 36.09
N TYR A 159 -0.51 36.21 37.24
CA TYR A 159 -1.82 35.62 37.55
C TYR A 159 -2.59 36.35 38.67
N GLY A 160 -2.02 37.38 39.32
CA GLY A 160 -2.67 38.12 40.40
C GLY A 160 -4.04 38.68 40.03
N ASN A 161 -4.27 39.00 38.76
CA ASN A 161 -5.55 39.52 38.24
C ASN A 161 -6.35 38.48 37.44
N VAL A 162 -6.01 37.19 37.52
CA VAL A 162 -6.69 36.12 36.82
C VAL A 162 -7.32 35.15 37.82
N ALA A 163 -8.61 34.95 37.72
CA ALA A 163 -9.34 33.95 38.50
C ALA A 163 -9.02 32.55 37.95
N LEU A 164 -8.07 31.84 38.56
CA LEU A 164 -7.67 30.52 38.13
C LEU A 164 -8.80 29.52 38.46
N LEU A 165 -9.35 28.88 37.41
CA LEU A 165 -10.35 27.81 37.59
C LEU A 165 -9.67 26.56 38.12
N SER A 166 -10.35 25.86 39.01
CA SER A 166 -9.86 24.59 39.54
C SER A 166 -9.98 23.48 38.48
N PRO A 167 -8.95 22.68 38.26
CA PRO A 167 -9.08 21.55 37.36
C PRO A 167 -10.01 20.47 37.94
N PHE A 168 -10.86 19.86 37.13
CA PHE A 168 -11.72 18.74 37.50
C PHE A 168 -10.99 17.40 37.47
N ILE A 169 -9.96 17.31 36.65
CA ILE A 169 -9.08 16.13 36.56
C ILE A 169 -7.84 16.39 37.43
N ASP A 170 -7.53 15.48 38.30
CA ASP A 170 -6.32 15.51 39.10
C ASP A 170 -5.12 14.84 38.37
N GLU A 171 -3.94 15.05 38.91
CA GLU A 171 -2.70 14.53 38.35
C GLU A 171 -2.66 12.99 38.31
N SER A 172 -3.34 12.33 39.27
CA SER A 172 -3.37 10.87 39.35
C SER A 172 -4.22 10.24 38.26
N ALA A 173 -5.35 10.85 37.92
CA ALA A 173 -6.18 10.41 36.80
C ALA A 173 -5.44 10.55 35.47
N ILE A 174 -4.74 11.67 35.28
CA ILE A 174 -3.92 11.88 34.06
C ILE A 174 -2.76 10.86 33.97
N SER A 175 -2.12 10.54 35.09
CA SER A 175 -1.05 9.53 35.11
C SER A 175 -1.56 8.16 34.67
N ASN A 176 -2.79 7.78 34.98
CA ASN A 176 -3.39 6.55 34.48
C ASN A 176 -3.58 6.56 32.97
N GLU A 177 -4.11 7.66 32.42
CA GLU A 177 -4.28 7.83 30.97
C GLU A 177 -2.91 7.73 30.22
N ILE A 178 -1.87 8.34 30.78
CA ILE A 178 -0.52 8.25 30.23
C ILE A 178 0.01 6.82 30.26
N THR A 179 -0.20 6.11 31.36
CA THR A 179 0.20 4.71 31.51
C THR A 179 -0.47 3.83 30.45
N GLU A 180 -1.73 4.10 30.10
CA GLU A 180 -2.42 3.39 29.03
C GLU A 180 -1.80 3.70 27.64
N ILE A 181 -1.46 4.97 27.36
CA ILE A 181 -0.76 5.36 26.15
C ILE A 181 0.61 4.67 26.05
N GLU A 182 1.39 4.66 27.12
CA GLU A 182 2.70 4.01 27.18
C GLU A 182 2.60 2.50 27.00
N SER A 183 1.63 1.87 27.67
CA SER A 183 1.36 0.44 27.54
C SER A 183 1.01 0.07 26.11
N LEU A 184 0.14 0.85 25.44
CA LEU A 184 -0.18 0.63 24.03
C LEU A 184 1.04 0.82 23.13
N CYS A 185 1.79 1.90 23.33
CA CYS A 185 3.01 2.16 22.54
C CYS A 185 4.02 1.02 22.66
N LEU A 186 4.27 0.53 23.88
CA LEU A 186 5.16 -0.60 24.13
C LEU A 186 4.63 -1.91 23.51
N HIS A 187 3.31 -2.14 23.58
CA HIS A 187 2.69 -3.31 22.96
C HIS A 187 2.93 -3.33 21.45
N LEU A 188 2.64 -2.21 20.76
CA LEU A 188 2.85 -2.10 19.32
C LEU A 188 4.34 -2.21 18.93
N GLN A 189 5.25 -1.69 19.74
CA GLN A 189 6.71 -1.86 19.54
C GLN A 189 7.13 -3.32 19.65
N ASN A 190 6.63 -4.03 20.65
CA ASN A 190 6.92 -5.46 20.83
C ASN A 190 6.39 -6.30 19.67
N ASP A 191 5.16 -6.02 19.21
CA ASP A 191 4.58 -6.69 18.06
C ASP A 191 5.41 -6.45 16.78
N LEU A 192 5.86 -5.21 16.57
CA LEU A 192 6.74 -4.85 15.47
C LEU A 192 8.08 -5.62 15.51
N GLU A 193 8.70 -5.74 16.68
CA GLU A 193 9.93 -6.51 16.86
C GLU A 193 9.71 -8.00 16.61
N ASP A 194 8.62 -8.56 17.14
CA ASP A 194 8.30 -9.98 16.99
C ASP A 194 7.97 -10.34 15.54
N LEU A 195 7.24 -9.51 14.80
CA LEU A 195 7.01 -9.67 13.37
C LEU A 195 8.32 -9.63 12.56
N ASN A 196 9.18 -8.67 12.85
CA ASN A 196 10.49 -8.56 12.19
C ASN A 196 11.41 -9.75 12.53
N ARG A 197 11.32 -10.27 13.74
CA ARG A 197 12.04 -11.48 14.17
C ARG A 197 11.53 -12.70 13.43
N CYS A 198 10.20 -12.84 13.30
CA CYS A 198 9.56 -13.91 12.55
C CYS A 198 10.00 -13.92 11.08
N MET A 199 9.93 -12.79 10.39
CA MET A 199 10.38 -12.68 8.99
C MET A 199 11.84 -13.10 8.82
N ARG A 200 12.73 -12.63 9.69
CA ARG A 200 14.16 -13.00 9.64
C ARG A 200 14.37 -14.49 9.85
N PHE A 201 13.63 -15.08 10.78
CA PHE A 201 13.67 -16.50 11.06
C PHE A 201 13.22 -17.34 9.86
N LEU A 202 12.03 -17.04 9.28
CA LEU A 202 11.49 -17.74 8.13
C LEU A 202 12.45 -17.68 6.93
N ASN A 203 12.92 -16.48 6.59
CA ASN A 203 13.87 -16.31 5.49
C ASN A 203 15.18 -17.08 5.70
N LYS A 204 15.70 -17.12 6.94
CA LYS A 204 16.92 -17.85 7.26
C LYS A 204 16.72 -19.35 7.12
N THR A 205 15.60 -19.89 7.62
CA THR A 205 15.30 -21.33 7.60
C THR A 205 15.04 -21.81 6.18
N THR A 206 14.22 -21.07 5.43
CA THR A 206 13.97 -21.37 4.01
C THR A 206 15.24 -21.36 3.18
N ARG A 207 16.11 -20.38 3.39
CA ARG A 207 17.41 -20.34 2.71
C ARG A 207 18.27 -21.56 3.03
N HIS A 208 18.26 -22.00 4.28
CA HIS A 208 19.00 -23.21 4.69
C HIS A 208 18.51 -24.44 3.92
N TYR A 209 17.21 -24.70 3.92
CA TYR A 209 16.63 -25.84 3.21
C TYR A 209 16.70 -25.71 1.68
N SER A 210 16.61 -24.52 1.14
CA SER A 210 16.84 -24.29 -0.30
C SER A 210 18.24 -24.67 -0.74
N ILE A 211 19.27 -24.40 0.09
CA ILE A 211 20.65 -24.82 -0.16
C ILE A 211 20.78 -26.35 -0.08
N GLU A 212 20.22 -26.94 0.97
CA GLU A 212 20.22 -28.41 1.14
C GLU A 212 19.58 -29.11 -0.05
N LEU A 213 18.40 -28.63 -0.51
CA LEU A 213 17.73 -29.17 -1.70
C LEU A 213 18.56 -29.01 -2.97
N GLN A 214 19.28 -27.91 -3.12
CA GLN A 214 20.21 -27.73 -4.25
C GLN A 214 21.36 -28.74 -4.22
N GLU A 215 21.93 -28.98 -3.04
CA GLU A 215 22.98 -30.01 -2.86
C GLU A 215 22.44 -31.41 -3.16
N MET A 216 21.23 -31.74 -2.68
CA MET A 216 20.56 -33.01 -2.99
C MET A 216 20.31 -33.17 -4.51
N MET A 217 19.87 -32.13 -5.19
CA MET A 217 19.68 -32.14 -6.66
C MET A 217 21.00 -32.40 -7.38
N LYS A 218 22.09 -31.77 -6.94
CA LYS A 218 23.43 -31.97 -7.52
C LYS A 218 23.90 -33.41 -7.31
N ALA A 219 23.82 -33.91 -6.09
CA ALA A 219 24.20 -35.29 -5.77
C ALA A 219 23.36 -36.33 -6.52
N ALA A 220 22.05 -36.13 -6.60
CA ALA A 220 21.15 -37.00 -7.37
C ALA A 220 21.53 -36.99 -8.86
N LYS A 221 21.74 -35.82 -9.45
CA LYS A 221 22.15 -35.71 -10.86
C LYS A 221 23.47 -36.45 -11.13
N GLU A 222 24.48 -36.24 -10.29
CA GLU A 222 25.79 -36.94 -10.43
C GLU A 222 25.64 -38.44 -10.29
N SER A 223 24.91 -38.93 -9.29
CA SER A 223 24.67 -40.36 -9.07
C SER A 223 23.92 -41.01 -10.24
N PHE A 224 22.88 -40.38 -10.77
CA PHE A 224 22.16 -40.93 -11.93
C PHE A 224 23.00 -40.86 -13.18
N ASN A 225 23.75 -39.80 -13.41
CA ASN A 225 24.62 -39.71 -14.59
C ASN A 225 25.70 -40.80 -14.61
N LEU A 226 26.31 -41.12 -13.47
CA LEU A 226 27.25 -42.25 -13.37
C LEU A 226 26.58 -43.57 -13.74
N LYS A 227 25.35 -43.85 -13.28
CA LYS A 227 24.58 -45.04 -13.62
C LYS A 227 24.22 -45.09 -15.12
N ILE A 228 23.81 -43.95 -15.69
CA ILE A 228 23.45 -43.82 -17.09
C ILE A 228 24.68 -44.08 -17.99
N GLU A 229 25.83 -43.51 -17.67
CA GLU A 229 27.06 -43.72 -18.45
C GLU A 229 27.54 -45.18 -18.34
N ALA A 230 27.52 -45.77 -17.16
CA ALA A 230 27.85 -47.18 -16.96
C ALA A 230 26.91 -48.11 -17.75
N GLU A 231 25.62 -47.80 -17.82
CA GLU A 231 24.65 -48.57 -18.60
C GLU A 231 24.81 -48.35 -20.09
N LYS A 232 25.11 -47.15 -20.56
CA LYS A 232 25.45 -46.87 -21.95
C LYS A 232 26.71 -47.63 -22.40
N GLU A 233 27.76 -47.64 -21.57
CA GLU A 233 28.97 -48.43 -21.83
C GLU A 233 28.67 -49.93 -21.88
N ARG A 234 27.78 -50.43 -21.03
CA ARG A 234 27.35 -51.86 -21.03
C ARG A 234 26.62 -52.29 -22.29
N VAL A 235 25.72 -51.44 -22.80
CA VAL A 235 24.88 -51.77 -23.98
C VAL A 235 25.51 -51.36 -25.30
N ALA A 236 26.57 -50.56 -25.32
CA ALA A 236 27.25 -50.09 -26.54
C ALA A 236 27.73 -51.25 -27.45
N PRO A 237 28.38 -52.32 -26.92
CA PRO A 237 28.79 -53.47 -27.75
C PRO A 237 27.60 -54.18 -28.40
N GLU A 238 26.51 -54.34 -27.68
CA GLU A 238 25.28 -54.98 -28.19
C GLU A 238 24.64 -54.14 -29.32
N ILE A 239 24.62 -52.83 -29.17
CA ILE A 239 24.14 -51.89 -30.21
C ILE A 239 25.04 -51.96 -31.46
N GLU A 240 26.35 -52.02 -31.27
CA GLU A 240 27.34 -52.11 -32.37
C GLU A 240 27.12 -53.44 -33.13
N GLU A 241 27.00 -54.57 -32.43
CA GLU A 241 26.70 -55.88 -33.00
C GLU A 241 25.38 -55.90 -33.80
N LEU A 242 24.33 -55.31 -33.26
CA LEU A 242 23.04 -55.16 -33.95
C LEU A 242 23.17 -54.33 -35.23
N ASN A 243 23.85 -53.22 -35.16
CA ASN A 243 24.06 -52.36 -36.31
C ASN A 243 24.84 -53.09 -37.43
N ASP A 244 25.89 -53.83 -37.07
CA ASP A 244 26.67 -54.62 -37.99
C ASP A 244 25.85 -55.74 -38.61
N GLU A 245 25.09 -56.52 -37.79
CA GLU A 245 24.21 -57.59 -38.27
C GLU A 245 23.21 -57.04 -39.33
N TYR A 246 22.49 -55.95 -38.97
CA TYR A 246 21.48 -55.41 -39.88
C TYR A 246 22.09 -54.71 -41.10
N THR A 247 23.28 -54.16 -40.99
CA THR A 247 24.03 -53.61 -42.12
C THR A 247 24.38 -54.71 -43.14
N VAL A 248 24.82 -55.87 -42.64
CA VAL A 248 25.09 -57.05 -43.48
C VAL A 248 23.82 -57.54 -44.16
N ARG A 249 22.69 -57.66 -43.40
CA ARG A 249 21.39 -58.08 -43.93
C ARG A 249 20.85 -57.15 -45.01
N ILE A 250 20.88 -55.82 -44.79
CA ILE A 250 20.45 -54.79 -45.75
C ILE A 250 21.34 -54.83 -47.02
N THR A 251 22.65 -54.99 -46.83
CA THR A 251 23.59 -55.09 -47.92
C THR A 251 23.35 -56.35 -48.74
N GLY A 252 23.12 -57.50 -48.09
CA GLY A 252 22.76 -58.79 -48.74
C GLY A 252 21.45 -58.63 -49.50
N LEU A 253 20.40 -58.06 -48.87
CA LEU A 253 19.14 -57.79 -49.54
C LEU A 253 19.31 -56.90 -50.79
N THR A 254 20.10 -55.85 -50.68
CA THR A 254 20.41 -54.96 -51.84
C THR A 254 21.08 -55.71 -52.99
N LYS A 255 22.05 -56.54 -52.66
CA LYS A 255 22.75 -57.36 -53.68
C LYS A 255 21.78 -58.34 -54.34
N HIS A 256 20.92 -58.96 -53.54
CA HIS A 256 19.92 -59.92 -54.06
C HIS A 256 18.95 -59.23 -55.04
N TYR A 257 18.40 -58.09 -54.71
CA TYR A 257 17.51 -57.32 -55.59
C TYR A 257 18.27 -56.77 -56.85
N GLU A 258 19.52 -56.35 -56.72
CA GLU A 258 20.33 -55.95 -57.87
C GLU A 258 20.57 -57.09 -58.82
N SER A 259 20.84 -58.32 -58.33
CA SER A 259 21.00 -59.50 -59.18
C SER A 259 19.74 -59.83 -59.99
N GLN A 260 18.57 -59.56 -59.48
CA GLN A 260 17.27 -59.73 -60.16
C GLN A 260 16.97 -58.56 -61.12
N ARG A 261 17.39 -57.36 -60.78
CA ARG A 261 17.17 -56.12 -61.55
C ARG A 261 17.99 -56.11 -62.85
N ILE A 262 19.23 -56.60 -62.81
CA ILE A 262 20.16 -56.57 -63.97
C ILE A 262 19.59 -57.31 -65.17
N PRO A 263 19.07 -58.55 -65.08
CA PRO A 263 18.50 -59.26 -66.23
C PRO A 263 17.26 -58.52 -66.78
N ILE A 264 16.36 -58.04 -65.91
CA ILE A 264 15.19 -57.31 -66.40
C ILE A 264 15.58 -56.06 -67.16
N ARG A 265 16.56 -55.32 -66.72
CA ARG A 265 17.08 -54.14 -67.44
C ARG A 265 17.73 -54.51 -68.77
N ARG A 266 18.48 -55.61 -68.81
CA ARG A 266 19.06 -56.08 -70.05
C ARG A 266 17.99 -56.46 -71.06
N GLU A 267 16.95 -57.13 -70.60
CA GLU A 267 15.80 -57.49 -71.42
C GLU A 267 15.04 -56.25 -71.93
N MET A 268 14.79 -55.26 -71.07
CA MET A 268 14.17 -54.01 -71.50
C MET A 268 14.97 -53.32 -72.61
N VAL A 269 16.30 -53.22 -72.45
CA VAL A 269 17.17 -52.62 -73.47
C VAL A 269 17.15 -53.40 -74.76
N ARG A 270 17.09 -54.75 -74.71
CA ARG A 270 16.94 -55.60 -75.90
C ARG A 270 15.58 -55.35 -76.56
N LEU A 271 14.48 -55.37 -75.79
CA LEU A 271 13.16 -55.15 -76.33
C LEU A 271 13.02 -53.75 -76.97
N GLU A 272 13.59 -52.72 -76.36
CA GLU A 272 13.62 -51.36 -76.93
C GLU A 272 14.35 -51.32 -78.30
N LYS A 273 15.47 -52.01 -78.42
CA LYS A 273 16.18 -52.17 -79.73
C LYS A 273 15.37 -52.95 -80.76
N ASP A 274 14.72 -54.06 -80.33
CA ASP A 274 13.91 -54.86 -81.20
C ASP A 274 12.65 -54.12 -81.68
N ILE A 275 12.06 -53.30 -80.84
CA ILE A 275 10.95 -52.37 -81.20
C ILE A 275 11.39 -51.36 -82.23
N GLU A 276 12.55 -50.72 -82.02
CA GLU A 276 13.08 -49.75 -82.97
C GLU A 276 13.40 -50.37 -84.33
N TYR A 277 13.98 -51.56 -84.30
CA TYR A 277 14.26 -52.34 -85.55
C TYR A 277 12.96 -52.71 -86.30
N THR A 278 11.97 -53.24 -85.55
CA THR A 278 10.67 -53.64 -86.12
C THR A 278 9.93 -52.43 -86.69
N ARG A 279 9.96 -51.29 -85.95
CA ARG A 279 9.38 -50.04 -86.41
C ARG A 279 10.03 -49.54 -87.71
N GLY A 280 11.35 -49.63 -87.81
CA GLY A 280 12.07 -49.30 -89.07
C GLY A 280 11.68 -50.16 -90.26
N ARG A 281 11.44 -51.49 -90.00
CA ARG A 281 10.95 -52.42 -91.00
C ARG A 281 9.50 -52.14 -91.41
N PHE A 282 8.64 -51.84 -90.45
CA PHE A 282 7.27 -51.46 -90.69
C PHE A 282 7.14 -50.23 -91.56
N GLU A 283 7.85 -49.16 -91.28
CA GLU A 283 7.86 -47.95 -92.12
C GLU A 283 8.40 -48.21 -93.50
N ARG A 284 9.44 -49.04 -93.63
CA ARG A 284 9.98 -49.46 -94.92
C ARG A 284 8.95 -50.22 -95.73
N TYR A 285 8.31 -51.20 -95.10
CA TYR A 285 7.32 -52.02 -95.84
C TYR A 285 6.07 -51.20 -96.18
N LYS A 286 5.70 -50.24 -95.41
CA LYS A 286 4.62 -49.30 -95.69
C LYS A 286 4.96 -48.37 -96.83
N LEU A 287 6.23 -47.93 -96.93
CA LEU A 287 6.71 -47.09 -98.02
C LEU A 287 6.72 -47.91 -99.36
N GLU A 288 7.22 -49.12 -99.30
CA GLU A 288 7.26 -50.02 -100.49
C GLU A 288 5.82 -50.37 -100.94
N ALA A 289 4.92 -50.61 -100.02
CA ALA A 289 3.50 -50.83 -100.35
C ALA A 289 2.90 -49.59 -101.07
N ARG A 290 3.23 -48.38 -100.64
CA ARG A 290 2.81 -47.12 -101.33
C ARG A 290 3.41 -46.99 -102.74
N ARG A 291 4.65 -47.26 -102.88
CA ARG A 291 5.34 -47.23 -104.20
C ARG A 291 4.71 -48.23 -105.18
N GLN A 292 4.43 -49.49 -104.75
CA GLN A 292 3.80 -50.48 -105.57
C GLN A 292 2.35 -50.19 -105.91
N ALA A 293 1.68 -49.40 -105.10
CA ALA A 293 0.34 -48.85 -105.39
C ALA A 293 0.42 -47.76 -106.46
N GLU A 294 1.43 -46.93 -106.44
CA GLU A 294 1.68 -45.90 -107.44
C GLU A 294 2.12 -46.52 -108.80
N ASP A 295 2.83 -47.69 -108.77
CA ASP A 295 3.27 -48.47 -109.98
C ASP A 295 2.12 -49.36 -110.57
N ASP A 296 0.89 -49.35 -110.06
CA ASP A 296 -0.27 -50.11 -110.46
C ASP A 296 -0.09 -51.65 -110.39
N LYS A 297 0.63 -52.11 -109.28
CA LYS A 297 0.95 -53.54 -109.08
C LYS A 297 0.19 -54.09 -107.83
N PRO A 298 -1.11 -54.35 -107.90
CA PRO A 298 -1.93 -54.67 -106.72
C PRO A 298 -1.58 -55.96 -105.99
N ALA A 299 -1.10 -56.95 -106.68
CA ALA A 299 -0.67 -58.22 -106.08
C ALA A 299 0.62 -58.11 -105.21
N VAL A 300 1.54 -57.24 -105.67
CA VAL A 300 2.80 -56.94 -104.92
C VAL A 300 2.51 -55.95 -103.76
N GLU A 301 1.66 -54.97 -103.98
CA GLU A 301 1.20 -54.05 -102.92
C GLU A 301 0.57 -54.87 -101.78
N LYS A 302 -0.32 -55.83 -102.08
CA LYS A 302 -0.95 -56.64 -101.03
C LYS A 302 0.07 -57.37 -100.16
N LYS A 303 1.12 -57.97 -100.78
CA LYS A 303 2.20 -58.64 -100.05
C LYS A 303 2.97 -57.71 -99.10
N TRP A 304 3.24 -56.47 -99.54
CA TRP A 304 3.92 -55.50 -98.67
C TRP A 304 3.02 -55.00 -97.57
N LYS A 305 1.71 -54.84 -97.74
CA LYS A 305 0.74 -54.51 -96.72
C LYS A 305 0.59 -55.62 -95.69
N GLU A 306 0.61 -56.91 -96.16
CA GLU A 306 0.61 -58.07 -95.25
C GLU A 306 1.87 -58.08 -94.36
N LYS A 307 3.07 -57.92 -94.96
CA LYS A 307 4.32 -57.80 -94.21
C LYS A 307 4.30 -56.57 -93.22
N ALA A 308 3.79 -55.42 -93.60
CA ALA A 308 3.67 -54.30 -92.70
C ALA A 308 2.71 -54.59 -91.55
N SER A 309 1.58 -55.26 -91.81
CA SER A 309 0.65 -55.68 -90.74
C SER A 309 1.26 -56.72 -89.79
N GLU A 310 2.08 -57.67 -90.32
CA GLU A 310 2.83 -58.61 -89.47
C GLU A 310 3.85 -57.91 -88.58
N GLU A 311 4.61 -56.96 -89.10
CA GLU A 311 5.61 -56.23 -88.32
C GLU A 311 4.91 -55.31 -87.26
N ARG A 312 3.75 -54.73 -87.60
CA ARG A 312 2.96 -53.94 -86.63
C ARG A 312 2.47 -54.82 -85.45
N LYS A 313 1.90 -56.00 -85.75
CA LYS A 313 1.53 -56.94 -84.71
C LYS A 313 2.72 -57.37 -83.84
N ARG A 314 3.89 -57.57 -84.47
CA ARG A 314 5.12 -57.91 -83.79
C ARG A 314 5.60 -56.73 -82.91
N GLN A 315 5.49 -55.49 -83.36
CA GLN A 315 5.81 -54.33 -82.59
C GLN A 315 4.86 -54.21 -81.36
N GLU A 316 3.58 -54.36 -81.55
CA GLU A 316 2.60 -54.37 -80.44
C GLU A 316 2.91 -55.43 -79.36
N GLN A 317 3.28 -56.64 -79.79
CA GLN A 317 3.70 -57.69 -78.87
C GLN A 317 4.99 -57.35 -78.11
N LEU A 318 5.98 -56.74 -78.74
CA LEU A 318 7.24 -56.31 -78.12
C LEU A 318 6.96 -55.14 -77.13
N GLU A 319 6.10 -54.20 -77.49
CA GLU A 319 5.68 -53.11 -76.64
C GLU A 319 4.97 -53.62 -75.37
N ASP A 320 4.07 -54.62 -75.49
CA ASP A 320 3.43 -55.25 -74.37
C ASP A 320 4.47 -55.99 -73.47
N GLN A 321 5.43 -56.69 -74.03
CA GLN A 321 6.53 -57.33 -73.30
C GLN A 321 7.37 -56.27 -72.53
N LEU A 322 7.71 -55.14 -73.19
CA LEU A 322 8.43 -54.07 -72.57
C LEU A 322 7.64 -53.43 -71.38
N LYS A 323 6.32 -53.29 -71.57
CA LYS A 323 5.45 -52.81 -70.52
C LYS A 323 5.44 -53.77 -69.30
N GLN A 324 5.31 -55.06 -69.56
CA GLN A 324 5.37 -56.10 -68.49
C GLN A 324 6.72 -56.11 -67.78
N ALA A 325 7.84 -55.95 -68.52
CA ALA A 325 9.18 -55.85 -67.94
C ALA A 325 9.32 -54.58 -67.03
N ARG A 326 8.79 -53.46 -67.49
CA ARG A 326 8.73 -52.20 -66.68
C ARG A 326 7.91 -52.35 -65.42
N GLU A 327 6.71 -52.95 -65.52
CA GLU A 327 5.87 -53.23 -64.36
C GLU A 327 6.54 -54.21 -63.37
N GLY A 328 7.21 -55.24 -63.92
CA GLY A 328 8.01 -56.15 -63.12
C GLY A 328 9.19 -55.48 -62.42
N LEU A 329 9.86 -54.57 -63.07
CA LEU A 329 10.96 -53.80 -62.47
C LEU A 329 10.39 -52.89 -61.32
N LYS A 330 9.31 -52.21 -61.58
CA LYS A 330 8.64 -51.34 -60.56
C LYS A 330 8.23 -52.14 -59.36
N SER A 331 7.60 -53.28 -59.56
CA SER A 331 7.16 -54.15 -58.42
C SER A 331 8.36 -54.72 -57.65
N LEU A 332 9.46 -54.98 -58.31
CA LEU A 332 10.70 -55.39 -57.66
C LEU A 332 11.33 -54.28 -56.81
N GLU A 333 11.36 -53.05 -57.32
CA GLU A 333 11.83 -51.89 -56.54
C GLU A 333 10.96 -51.55 -55.35
N GLU A 334 9.63 -51.66 -55.50
CA GLU A 334 8.67 -51.50 -54.42
C GLU A 334 8.87 -52.58 -53.32
N ARG A 335 9.03 -53.84 -53.67
CA ARG A 335 9.32 -54.91 -52.71
C ARG A 335 10.64 -54.68 -51.97
N ARG A 336 11.69 -54.29 -52.70
CA ARG A 336 12.99 -53.95 -52.10
C ARG A 336 12.84 -52.84 -51.06
N SER A 337 12.10 -51.77 -51.40
CA SER A 337 11.87 -50.64 -50.51
C SER A 337 11.14 -51.10 -49.24
N LEU A 338 10.06 -51.85 -49.36
CA LEU A 338 9.28 -52.37 -48.25
C LEU A 338 10.10 -53.29 -47.32
N GLU A 339 10.91 -54.18 -47.87
CA GLU A 339 11.76 -55.08 -47.07
C GLU A 339 12.89 -54.35 -46.39
N THR A 340 13.46 -53.32 -47.05
CA THR A 340 14.50 -52.45 -46.46
C THR A 340 13.91 -51.64 -45.27
N ILE A 341 12.68 -51.11 -45.40
CA ILE A 341 11.97 -50.42 -44.33
C ILE A 341 11.74 -51.35 -43.15
N LYS A 342 11.20 -52.58 -43.41
CA LYS A 342 10.99 -53.57 -42.34
C LYS A 342 12.26 -53.90 -41.56
N LEU A 343 13.40 -54.10 -42.25
CA LEU A 343 14.66 -54.37 -41.56
C LEU A 343 15.15 -53.18 -40.73
N LYS A 344 14.92 -51.95 -41.18
CA LYS A 344 15.25 -50.75 -40.42
C LYS A 344 14.35 -50.61 -39.17
N ASP A 345 13.04 -50.87 -39.33
CA ASP A 345 12.08 -50.81 -38.23
C ASP A 345 12.39 -51.91 -37.17
N GLU A 346 12.80 -53.09 -37.63
CA GLU A 346 13.27 -54.18 -36.75
C GLU A 346 14.52 -53.77 -35.95
N LEU A 347 15.50 -53.16 -36.63
CA LEU A 347 16.72 -52.66 -36.00
C LEU A 347 16.38 -51.59 -34.95
N GLU A 348 15.54 -50.63 -35.31
CA GLU A 348 15.11 -49.56 -34.38
C GLU A 348 14.43 -50.12 -33.16
N ALA A 349 13.52 -51.09 -33.34
CA ALA A 349 12.85 -51.78 -32.24
C ALA A 349 13.83 -52.48 -31.29
N ARG A 350 14.84 -53.20 -31.85
CA ARG A 350 15.85 -53.89 -31.03
C ARG A 350 16.79 -52.92 -30.31
N VAL A 351 17.24 -51.83 -30.95
CA VAL A 351 18.06 -50.83 -30.33
C VAL A 351 17.27 -50.12 -29.21
N LYS A 352 15.98 -49.83 -29.43
CA LYS A 352 15.10 -49.30 -28.41
C LYS A 352 14.95 -50.24 -27.22
N ASP A 353 14.84 -51.53 -27.42
CA ASP A 353 14.78 -52.52 -26.35
C ASP A 353 16.10 -52.59 -25.58
N ALA A 354 17.23 -52.65 -26.26
CA ALA A 354 18.57 -52.62 -25.66
C ALA A 354 18.83 -51.34 -24.82
N THR A 355 18.32 -50.20 -25.27
CA THR A 355 18.50 -48.89 -24.58
C THR A 355 17.40 -48.60 -23.54
N LYS A 356 16.44 -49.48 -23.34
CA LYS A 356 15.27 -49.29 -22.45
C LYS A 356 15.68 -48.86 -21.02
N THR A 357 16.65 -49.56 -20.44
CA THR A 357 17.16 -49.25 -19.07
C THR A 357 17.81 -47.89 -19.01
N VAL A 358 18.50 -47.45 -20.05
CA VAL A 358 19.09 -46.11 -20.14
C VAL A 358 17.99 -45.04 -20.08
N VAL A 359 16.93 -45.20 -20.89
CA VAL A 359 15.76 -44.30 -20.92
C VAL A 359 15.02 -44.28 -19.58
N GLU A 360 14.88 -45.45 -18.94
CA GLU A 360 14.25 -45.54 -17.59
C GLU A 360 15.09 -44.80 -16.51
N LEU A 361 16.43 -44.90 -16.58
CA LEU A 361 17.32 -44.19 -15.66
C LEU A 361 17.27 -42.67 -15.91
N GLU A 362 17.26 -42.22 -17.17
CA GLU A 362 17.13 -40.81 -17.55
C GLU A 362 15.77 -40.25 -17.05
N SER A 363 14.69 -40.98 -17.28
CA SER A 363 13.36 -40.60 -16.80
C SER A 363 13.29 -40.52 -15.26
N SER A 364 13.90 -41.49 -14.57
CA SER A 364 13.96 -41.51 -13.10
C SER A 364 14.79 -40.35 -12.54
N ARG A 365 15.92 -40.00 -13.19
CA ARG A 365 16.72 -38.81 -12.87
C ARG A 365 15.86 -37.55 -12.97
N ASP A 366 15.22 -37.36 -14.11
CA ASP A 366 14.46 -36.15 -14.40
C ASP A 366 13.24 -36.01 -13.47
N ALA A 367 12.56 -37.09 -13.18
CA ALA A 367 11.46 -37.13 -12.18
C ALA A 367 11.96 -36.75 -10.78
N ARG A 368 13.13 -37.28 -10.36
CA ARG A 368 13.71 -36.95 -9.04
C ARG A 368 14.12 -35.49 -8.94
N LEU A 369 14.76 -34.95 -9.98
CA LEU A 369 15.18 -33.56 -10.04
C LEU A 369 13.96 -32.63 -10.04
N LEU A 370 12.90 -32.96 -10.78
CA LEU A 370 11.66 -32.20 -10.83
C LEU A 370 10.97 -32.18 -9.46
N SER A 371 10.91 -33.32 -8.76
CA SER A 371 10.34 -33.41 -7.42
C SER A 371 11.06 -32.50 -6.41
N LEU A 372 12.40 -32.56 -6.38
CA LEU A 372 13.21 -31.72 -5.49
C LEU A 372 13.09 -30.23 -5.82
N LYS A 373 13.03 -29.90 -7.12
CA LYS A 373 12.82 -28.53 -7.58
C LYS A 373 11.46 -28.01 -7.15
N HIS A 374 10.41 -28.79 -7.32
CA HIS A 374 9.05 -28.40 -6.93
C HIS A 374 8.97 -28.15 -5.41
N GLU A 375 9.54 -29.03 -4.60
CA GLU A 375 9.59 -28.86 -3.14
C GLU A 375 10.31 -27.57 -2.75
N LYS A 376 11.43 -27.25 -3.39
CA LYS A 376 12.17 -26.00 -3.16
C LYS A 376 11.32 -24.79 -3.52
N GLU A 377 10.74 -24.77 -4.73
CA GLU A 377 9.93 -23.65 -5.22
C GLU A 377 8.67 -23.45 -4.35
N GLN A 378 8.03 -24.52 -3.92
CA GLN A 378 6.89 -24.44 -3.01
C GLN A 378 7.27 -23.76 -1.69
N MET A 379 8.35 -24.22 -1.04
CA MET A 379 8.82 -23.65 0.22
C MET A 379 9.20 -22.16 0.09
N GLU A 380 9.89 -21.80 -0.99
CA GLU A 380 10.26 -20.41 -1.27
C GLU A 380 9.03 -19.52 -1.52
N ASN A 381 8.02 -20.02 -2.24
CA ASN A 381 6.78 -19.31 -2.53
C ASN A 381 5.94 -19.11 -1.26
N GLU A 382 5.74 -20.14 -0.44
CA GLU A 382 4.99 -20.06 0.81
C GLU A 382 5.67 -19.09 1.79
N THR A 383 6.99 -19.16 1.92
CA THR A 383 7.76 -18.21 2.74
C THR A 383 7.61 -16.78 2.24
N THR A 384 7.68 -16.57 0.92
CA THR A 384 7.51 -15.26 0.32
C THR A 384 6.10 -14.71 0.57
N GLN A 385 5.10 -15.56 0.48
CA GLN A 385 3.71 -15.20 0.75
C GLN A 385 3.53 -14.74 2.20
N ILE A 386 3.98 -15.55 3.17
CA ILE A 386 3.89 -15.23 4.61
C ILE A 386 4.67 -13.95 4.93
N THR A 387 5.92 -13.86 4.50
CA THR A 387 6.77 -12.68 4.79
C THR A 387 6.26 -11.41 4.11
N SER A 388 5.65 -11.50 2.94
CA SER A 388 4.99 -10.36 2.29
C SER A 388 3.78 -9.88 3.08
N GLN A 389 2.98 -10.79 3.63
CA GLN A 389 1.84 -10.43 4.48
C GLN A 389 2.30 -9.81 5.81
N ILE A 390 3.27 -10.43 6.49
CA ILE A 390 3.89 -9.87 7.69
C ILE A 390 4.46 -8.47 7.40
N GLY A 391 5.11 -8.27 6.25
CA GLY A 391 5.63 -6.97 5.84
C GLY A 391 4.56 -5.89 5.68
N LYS A 392 3.32 -6.26 5.33
CA LYS A 392 2.17 -5.33 5.37
C LYS A 392 1.80 -4.98 6.81
N GLY A 393 1.76 -5.96 7.72
CA GLY A 393 1.51 -5.74 9.13
C GLY A 393 2.54 -4.84 9.78
N VAL A 394 3.83 -5.04 9.47
CA VAL A 394 4.92 -4.17 9.91
C VAL A 394 4.66 -2.71 9.53
N LYS A 395 4.28 -2.44 8.27
CA LYS A 395 3.97 -1.08 7.81
C LYS A 395 2.76 -0.47 8.52
N LEU A 396 1.74 -1.28 8.83
CA LEU A 396 0.59 -0.80 9.58
C LEU A 396 0.99 -0.39 11.00
N LEU A 397 1.77 -1.22 11.71
CA LEU A 397 2.30 -0.90 13.04
C LEU A 397 3.22 0.33 13.03
N GLU A 398 4.09 0.47 12.03
CA GLU A 398 4.93 1.67 11.86
C GLU A 398 4.08 2.93 11.70
N ASN A 399 2.98 2.87 10.94
CA ASN A 399 2.04 3.97 10.77
C ASN A 399 1.31 4.29 12.08
N ASP A 400 0.91 3.27 12.85
CA ASP A 400 0.25 3.46 14.14
C ASP A 400 1.22 4.08 15.16
N LEU A 401 2.45 3.59 15.23
CA LEU A 401 3.49 4.18 16.07
C LEU A 401 3.81 5.63 15.69
N ALA A 402 3.76 5.98 14.40
CA ALA A 402 3.97 7.34 13.92
C ALA A 402 2.86 8.34 14.31
N GLN A 403 1.75 7.88 14.89
CA GLN A 403 0.69 8.74 15.42
C GLN A 403 1.01 9.28 16.82
N PHE A 404 1.76 8.54 17.64
CA PHE A 404 2.06 8.93 19.02
C PHE A 404 2.78 10.29 19.14
N PRO A 405 3.80 10.63 18.33
CA PRO A 405 4.39 11.96 18.32
C PRO A 405 3.41 13.10 18.04
N LYS A 406 2.28 12.81 17.38
CA LYS A 406 1.26 13.81 17.04
C LYS A 406 0.26 14.06 18.14
N LEU A 407 0.28 13.27 19.22
CA LEU A 407 -0.60 13.46 20.39
C LEU A 407 -0.19 14.67 21.23
N GLY A 408 0.99 15.22 21.04
CA GLY A 408 1.49 16.35 21.79
C GLY A 408 2.35 17.28 20.95
N VAL A 409 3.05 18.18 21.62
CA VAL A 409 4.02 19.10 21.03
C VAL A 409 5.42 18.74 21.47
N HIS A 410 6.42 19.04 20.66
CA HIS A 410 7.81 18.74 21.00
C HIS A 410 8.24 19.51 22.28
N ARG A 411 8.89 18.79 23.20
CA ARG A 411 9.35 19.36 24.46
C ARG A 411 10.47 20.35 24.24
N GLU A 412 10.26 21.60 24.66
CA GLU A 412 11.32 22.59 24.73
C GLU A 412 12.01 22.56 26.10
N LEU A 413 13.23 23.09 26.18
CA LEU A 413 13.95 23.24 27.45
C LEU A 413 13.10 24.05 28.44
N GLY A 414 12.74 23.46 29.56
CA GLY A 414 11.97 24.13 30.64
C GLY A 414 10.70 23.42 31.10
N TYR A 415 10.15 22.49 30.30
CA TYR A 415 8.95 21.73 30.68
C TYR A 415 9.34 20.29 31.05
N ASN A 416 10.05 20.15 32.18
CA ASN A 416 10.57 18.83 32.65
C ASN A 416 9.71 18.22 33.76
N GLU A 417 8.73 18.95 34.27
CA GLU A 417 7.84 18.55 35.36
C GLU A 417 6.40 18.80 34.97
N ASN A 418 5.48 18.08 35.61
CA ASN A 418 4.05 18.30 35.48
C ASN A 418 3.68 19.73 35.89
N ALA A 419 2.90 20.41 35.09
CA ALA A 419 2.54 21.79 35.34
C ALA A 419 1.10 22.10 34.91
N LEU A 420 0.52 23.10 35.53
CA LEU A 420 -0.74 23.70 35.11
C LEU A 420 -0.47 24.92 34.24
N PHE A 421 -1.09 24.94 33.10
CA PHE A 421 -1.01 26.03 32.15
C PHE A 421 -2.39 26.67 32.01
N TYR A 422 -2.48 27.97 32.18
CA TYR A 422 -3.75 28.69 32.15
C TYR A 422 -3.87 29.56 30.92
N ILE A 423 -4.95 29.35 30.16
CA ILE A 423 -5.35 30.22 29.06
C ILE A 423 -6.36 31.25 29.60
N PRO A 424 -6.06 32.57 29.60
CA PRO A 424 -6.97 33.58 30.14
C PRO A 424 -8.12 33.87 29.17
N PHE A 425 -9.32 33.91 29.68
CA PHE A 425 -10.53 34.35 29.00
C PHE A 425 -11.17 35.48 29.77
N TYR A 426 -11.80 36.44 29.10
CA TYR A 426 -12.70 37.34 29.78
C TYR A 426 -14.10 36.78 29.77
N LEU A 427 -14.69 36.63 30.97
CA LEU A 427 -16.06 36.20 31.21
C LEU A 427 -16.89 37.40 31.63
N ILE A 428 -17.97 37.63 30.90
CA ILE A 428 -18.91 38.70 31.14
C ILE A 428 -20.26 38.09 31.47
N CYS A 429 -20.82 38.47 32.63
CA CYS A 429 -22.15 38.03 33.05
C CYS A 429 -23.15 39.16 32.91
N TYR A 430 -24.19 38.94 32.12
CA TYR A 430 -25.35 39.81 32.01
C TYR A 430 -26.53 39.24 32.76
N LYS A 431 -27.36 40.12 33.30
CA LYS A 431 -28.61 39.75 33.96
C LYS A 431 -29.75 40.61 33.39
N ALA A 432 -30.83 39.96 32.96
CA ALA A 432 -32.09 40.57 32.58
C ALA A 432 -33.20 39.94 33.41
N GLU A 433 -33.81 40.70 34.31
CA GLU A 433 -34.80 40.18 35.26
C GLU A 433 -34.27 38.96 36.05
N GLN A 434 -34.78 37.74 35.73
CA GLN A 434 -34.35 36.49 36.35
C GLN A 434 -33.31 35.72 35.46
N ALA A 435 -33.20 36.05 34.18
CA ALA A 435 -32.31 35.35 33.25
C ALA A 435 -30.87 35.87 33.30
N LYS A 436 -29.91 34.96 33.19
CA LYS A 436 -28.49 35.26 33.09
C LYS A 436 -27.97 34.79 31.75
N ARG A 437 -27.08 35.57 31.19
CA ARG A 437 -26.34 35.24 29.98
C ARG A 437 -24.85 35.48 30.20
N TYR A 438 -24.06 34.51 29.76
CA TYR A 438 -22.62 34.60 29.84
C TYR A 438 -22.04 34.82 28.44
N PHE A 439 -21.04 35.69 28.36
CA PHE A 439 -20.31 35.94 27.14
C PHE A 439 -18.82 35.79 27.42
N VAL A 440 -18.12 35.00 26.62
CA VAL A 440 -16.72 34.65 26.83
C VAL A 440 -15.88 35.19 25.68
N LEU A 441 -14.83 35.97 26.00
CA LEU A 441 -13.88 36.51 25.05
C LEU A 441 -12.58 35.70 25.11
N PRO A 442 -12.14 35.10 24.02
CA PRO A 442 -10.88 34.35 23.97
C PRO A 442 -9.65 35.27 23.94
N PRO A 443 -8.43 34.73 24.23
CA PRO A 443 -7.19 35.45 24.06
C PRO A 443 -7.08 36.05 22.66
N SER A 444 -6.63 37.31 22.61
CA SER A 444 -6.81 38.15 21.44
C SER A 444 -5.52 38.80 20.97
N VAL A 445 -5.53 39.26 19.75
CA VAL A 445 -4.50 40.12 19.12
C VAL A 445 -5.08 41.52 19.04
N ALA A 446 -4.39 42.50 19.65
CA ALA A 446 -4.76 43.92 19.55
C ALA A 446 -4.30 44.48 18.21
N ALA A 447 -5.24 44.86 17.37
CA ALA A 447 -4.98 45.49 16.08
C ALA A 447 -4.84 46.99 16.17
N ALA A 448 -4.10 47.59 15.22
CA ALA A 448 -4.13 49.05 14.95
C ALA A 448 -5.17 49.39 13.89
N ILE A 449 -5.64 50.63 13.85
CA ILE A 449 -6.50 51.08 12.76
C ILE A 449 -5.71 51.17 11.47
N GLY A 450 -6.00 50.28 10.52
CA GLY A 450 -5.44 50.33 9.18
C GLY A 450 -6.19 51.31 8.28
N PHE A 451 -5.56 51.70 7.16
CA PHE A 451 -6.13 52.62 6.17
C PHE A 451 -7.48 52.10 5.59
N SER A 452 -7.60 50.76 5.45
CA SER A 452 -8.81 50.11 4.96
C SER A 452 -10.01 50.19 5.94
N THR A 453 -9.75 50.37 7.23
CA THR A 453 -10.81 50.52 8.25
C THR A 453 -11.35 51.94 8.31
N LYS A 454 -10.59 52.92 7.82
CA LYS A 454 -11.04 54.33 7.72
C LYS A 454 -11.96 54.58 6.50
N LEU A 455 -11.73 53.84 5.40
CA LEU A 455 -12.39 54.09 4.12
C LEU A 455 -13.72 53.31 3.91
N LYS A 456 -13.90 52.21 4.57
CA LYS A 456 -15.16 51.45 4.46
C LYS A 456 -16.06 51.82 5.63
N GLY A 457 -17.17 52.51 5.35
CA GLY A 457 -18.25 52.85 6.31
C GLY A 457 -18.86 51.61 7.00
N VAL A 458 -18.01 50.84 7.69
CA VAL A 458 -18.39 49.67 8.46
C VAL A 458 -19.23 50.16 9.64
N LEU A 459 -20.44 49.57 9.78
CA LEU A 459 -21.37 49.75 10.92
C LEU A 459 -20.60 49.84 12.27
N ARG A 460 -20.86 50.85 13.03
CA ARG A 460 -20.14 51.31 14.23
C ARG A 460 -19.78 50.22 15.24
N ARG A 461 -20.69 49.22 15.48
CA ARG A 461 -20.42 48.05 16.34
C ARG A 461 -19.33 47.10 15.82
N ALA A 462 -19.17 46.96 14.53
CA ALA A 462 -18.21 46.01 13.95
C ALA A 462 -16.76 46.54 14.02
N ARG A 463 -16.53 47.81 14.34
CA ARG A 463 -15.19 48.39 14.39
C ARG A 463 -14.43 48.00 15.66
N ILE A 464 -15.04 48.16 16.83
CA ILE A 464 -14.41 47.84 18.11
C ILE A 464 -14.15 46.32 18.26
N LYS A 465 -15.03 45.47 17.73
CA LYS A 465 -14.79 44.02 17.69
C LYS A 465 -13.56 43.64 16.89
N LYS A 466 -13.09 44.49 15.96
CA LYS A 466 -11.85 44.29 15.20
C LYS A 466 -10.61 44.73 15.97
N LEU A 467 -10.75 45.46 17.05
CA LEU A 467 -9.63 45.83 17.93
C LEU A 467 -9.02 44.58 18.58
N LEU A 468 -9.86 43.73 19.12
CA LEU A 468 -9.47 42.45 19.71
C LEU A 468 -9.96 41.32 18.81
N ARG A 469 -9.04 40.67 18.12
CA ARG A 469 -9.37 39.50 17.31
C ARG A 469 -8.90 38.26 18.05
N PRO A 470 -9.69 37.16 18.03
CA PRO A 470 -9.22 35.92 18.57
C PRO A 470 -7.84 35.55 18.03
N ARG A 471 -6.94 35.13 18.91
CA ARG A 471 -5.57 34.76 18.56
C ARG A 471 -5.54 33.51 17.68
N PHE A 472 -6.36 32.53 18.04
CA PHE A 472 -6.53 31.27 17.34
C PHE A 472 -8.00 30.82 17.41
N GLU A 473 -8.48 30.18 16.37
CA GLU A 473 -9.83 29.63 16.34
C GLU A 473 -10.04 28.55 17.41
N ALA A 474 -9.03 27.75 17.69
CA ALA A 474 -9.07 26.75 18.77
C ALA A 474 -9.37 27.36 20.15
N PHE A 475 -8.93 28.60 20.41
CA PHE A 475 -9.27 29.29 21.67
C PHE A 475 -10.69 29.83 21.65
N SER A 476 -11.26 30.16 20.50
CA SER A 476 -12.67 30.49 20.37
C SER A 476 -13.54 29.29 20.70
N GLN A 477 -13.16 28.10 20.23
CA GLN A 477 -13.86 26.84 20.57
C GLN A 477 -13.83 26.52 22.07
N LEU A 478 -12.72 26.82 22.76
CA LEU A 478 -12.66 26.71 24.22
C LEU A 478 -13.58 27.75 24.92
N ALA A 479 -13.70 28.95 24.38
CA ALA A 479 -14.65 29.95 24.90
C ALA A 479 -16.10 29.47 24.82
N ASP A 480 -16.48 28.84 23.70
CA ASP A 480 -17.80 28.22 23.52
C ASP A 480 -18.00 27.04 24.50
N ALA A 481 -16.94 26.22 24.71
CA ALA A 481 -16.97 25.12 25.67
C ALA A 481 -17.17 25.62 27.12
N ILE A 482 -16.51 26.71 27.52
CA ILE A 482 -16.73 27.35 28.83
C ILE A 482 -18.20 27.79 28.98
N GLN A 483 -18.75 28.46 27.98
CA GLN A 483 -20.12 28.93 27.99
C GLN A 483 -21.13 27.78 28.10
N ALA A 484 -20.90 26.70 27.36
CA ALA A 484 -21.70 25.48 27.45
C ALA A 484 -21.58 24.82 28.84
N LEU A 485 -20.37 24.75 29.39
CA LEU A 485 -20.14 24.17 30.71
C LEU A 485 -20.87 24.95 31.84
N ILE A 486 -20.84 26.30 31.80
CA ILE A 486 -21.56 27.14 32.74
C ILE A 486 -23.08 26.84 32.70
N SER A 487 -23.64 26.62 31.51
CA SER A 487 -25.05 26.33 31.33
C SER A 487 -25.46 24.90 31.76
N GLN A 488 -24.52 23.95 31.69
CA GLN A 488 -24.78 22.53 31.97
C GLN A 488 -24.42 22.08 33.39
N ASN A 489 -23.52 22.80 34.08
CA ASN A 489 -22.99 22.44 35.38
C ASN A 489 -23.24 23.57 36.41
N PRO A 490 -24.26 23.43 37.30
CA PRO A 490 -24.57 24.44 38.30
C PRO A 490 -23.46 24.70 39.33
N ALA A 491 -22.66 23.68 39.65
CA ALA A 491 -21.52 23.83 40.56
C ALA A 491 -20.43 24.71 39.92
N PHE A 492 -20.13 24.47 38.65
CA PHE A 492 -19.20 25.30 37.89
C PHE A 492 -19.71 26.74 37.71
N GLU A 493 -21.01 26.91 37.46
CA GLU A 493 -21.63 28.25 37.44
C GLU A 493 -21.47 28.98 38.79
N SER A 494 -21.58 28.27 39.92
CA SER A 494 -21.38 28.85 41.26
C SER A 494 -19.92 29.28 41.48
N GLU A 495 -18.96 28.42 41.16
CA GLU A 495 -17.53 28.75 41.22
C GLU A 495 -17.19 29.99 40.38
N VAL A 496 -17.66 30.01 39.15
CA VAL A 496 -17.46 31.15 38.23
C VAL A 496 -18.07 32.43 38.77
N LYS A 497 -19.24 32.38 39.44
CA LYS A 497 -19.87 33.55 40.07
C LYS A 497 -19.08 34.07 41.28
N GLU A 498 -18.58 33.17 42.12
CA GLU A 498 -17.75 33.54 43.27
C GLU A 498 -16.46 34.22 42.83
N LEU A 499 -15.78 33.61 41.86
CA LEU A 499 -14.56 34.17 41.26
C LEU A 499 -14.84 35.51 40.56
N GLY A 500 -15.97 35.60 39.84
CA GLY A 500 -16.43 36.82 39.19
C GLY A 500 -16.75 37.96 40.17
N ALA A 501 -17.35 37.64 41.32
CA ALA A 501 -17.60 38.65 42.36
C ALA A 501 -16.29 39.14 43.03
N LYS A 502 -15.32 38.21 43.22
CA LYS A 502 -14.04 38.51 43.88
C LYS A 502 -13.11 39.35 43.02
N LEU A 503 -13.01 39.04 41.72
CA LEU A 503 -12.08 39.68 40.76
C LEU A 503 -12.85 40.46 39.68
N ASN A 504 -13.93 41.13 40.04
CA ASN A 504 -14.72 41.93 39.10
C ASN A 504 -13.98 43.20 38.70
N LEU A 505 -13.69 43.31 37.39
CA LEU A 505 -13.08 44.51 36.81
C LEU A 505 -13.82 45.80 37.14
N LEU A 506 -15.15 45.75 37.38
CA LEU A 506 -15.97 46.92 37.66
C LEU A 506 -15.87 47.39 39.11
N ASN A 507 -15.35 46.58 40.03
CA ASN A 507 -15.33 46.85 41.47
C ASN A 507 -13.95 47.28 42.00
N SER A 508 -12.88 47.27 41.18
CA SER A 508 -11.57 47.72 41.67
C SER A 508 -11.53 49.24 41.76
N GLY A 509 -11.00 49.79 42.86
CA GLY A 509 -11.03 51.21 43.12
C GLY A 509 -10.32 52.10 42.05
N SER A 510 -9.37 51.53 41.31
CA SER A 510 -8.69 52.18 40.21
C SER A 510 -9.35 51.91 38.84
N ALA A 511 -10.21 50.89 38.72
CA ALA A 511 -10.71 50.42 37.43
C ALA A 511 -11.50 51.47 36.66
N SER A 512 -12.35 52.23 37.32
CA SER A 512 -13.10 53.29 36.65
C SER A 512 -12.19 54.36 36.02
N ALA A 513 -11.12 54.74 36.72
CA ALA A 513 -10.17 55.69 36.21
C ALA A 513 -9.31 55.10 35.04
N GLU A 514 -8.91 53.83 35.18
CA GLU A 514 -8.17 53.10 34.16
C GLU A 514 -9.01 52.91 32.88
N ILE A 515 -10.27 52.49 33.04
CA ILE A 515 -11.19 52.30 31.89
C ILE A 515 -11.42 53.63 31.19
N LYS A 516 -11.69 54.75 31.94
CA LYS A 516 -11.86 56.10 31.35
C LYS A 516 -10.64 56.54 30.60
N LYS A 517 -9.44 56.37 31.18
CA LYS A 517 -8.16 56.70 30.56
C LYS A 517 -7.96 55.89 29.28
N GLY A 518 -8.17 54.57 29.35
CA GLY A 518 -8.01 53.69 28.16
C GLY A 518 -9.05 53.98 27.07
N LEU A 519 -10.31 54.27 27.40
CA LEU A 519 -11.32 54.75 26.44
C LEU A 519 -10.88 56.04 25.73
N GLY A 520 -10.27 56.96 26.49
CA GLY A 520 -9.71 58.21 25.93
C GLY A 520 -8.60 57.96 24.92
N TYR A 521 -7.71 56.95 25.17
CA TYR A 521 -6.67 56.54 24.22
C TYR A 521 -7.29 55.87 22.98
N LEU A 522 -8.20 54.95 23.14
CA LEU A 522 -8.89 54.26 22.02
C LEU A 522 -9.67 55.23 21.13
N LYS A 523 -10.26 56.30 21.75
CA LYS A 523 -10.86 57.39 20.98
C LYS A 523 -9.81 58.17 20.16
N LYS A 524 -8.67 58.54 20.76
CA LYS A 524 -7.57 59.23 20.06
C LYS A 524 -7.03 58.40 18.89
N GLU A 525 -6.95 57.09 19.03
CA GLU A 525 -6.61 56.15 17.97
C GLU A 525 -7.70 56.06 16.88
N GLY A 526 -8.92 56.54 17.11
CA GLY A 526 -10.03 56.54 16.17
C GLY A 526 -10.91 55.26 16.19
N TRP A 527 -10.85 54.46 17.27
CA TRP A 527 -11.73 53.30 17.45
C TRP A 527 -13.18 53.72 17.79
N PHE A 528 -13.36 54.89 18.41
CA PHE A 528 -14.65 55.48 18.73
C PHE A 528 -14.86 56.80 18.05
N SER A 529 -16.12 57.10 17.65
CA SER A 529 -16.58 58.45 17.38
C SER A 529 -16.85 59.16 18.71
N GLU A 530 -16.97 60.51 18.73
CA GLU A 530 -17.29 61.30 19.89
C GLU A 530 -18.55 60.79 20.62
N LYS A 531 -19.61 60.58 19.83
CA LYS A 531 -20.91 60.11 20.39
C LYS A 531 -20.82 58.73 21.01
N GLU A 532 -20.00 57.82 20.41
CA GLU A 532 -19.80 56.44 20.95
C GLU A 532 -18.99 56.48 22.23
N TYR A 533 -17.94 57.30 22.25
CA TYR A 533 -17.14 57.51 23.44
C TYR A 533 -17.95 58.05 24.59
N GLU A 534 -18.75 59.12 24.41
CA GLU A 534 -19.64 59.69 25.44
C GLU A 534 -20.63 58.65 25.97
N ALA A 535 -21.28 57.91 25.06
CA ALA A 535 -22.26 56.91 25.42
C ALA A 535 -21.69 55.74 26.25
N ILE A 536 -20.44 55.30 25.95
CA ILE A 536 -19.75 54.24 26.69
C ILE A 536 -19.16 54.80 28.00
N ASN A 537 -18.55 55.98 27.95
CA ASN A 537 -17.93 56.61 29.09
C ASN A 537 -18.92 56.96 30.22
N GLN A 538 -20.19 57.30 29.87
CA GLN A 538 -21.29 57.47 30.85
C GLN A 538 -21.70 56.21 31.56
N LYS A 539 -21.35 55.01 31.03
CA LYS A 539 -21.67 53.72 31.58
C LYS A 539 -20.54 53.14 32.46
N VAL A 540 -19.38 53.81 32.50
CA VAL A 540 -18.27 53.41 33.37
C VAL A 540 -18.69 53.65 34.83
N PRO A 541 -18.60 52.61 35.71
CA PRO A 541 -19.04 52.71 37.12
C PRO A 541 -18.40 53.84 37.91
#